data_a03e32072da433aef3cb2574c5b0449b
#
_entry.id   a03e32072da433aef3cb2574c5b0449b
#
_cell.length_a   1.000
_cell.length_b   1.000
_cell.length_c   1.000
_cell.angle_alpha   90.00
_cell.angle_beta   90.00
_cell.angle_gamma   90.00
#
_symmetry.space_group_name_H-M   'P 1'
#
loop_
_entity.id
_entity.type
_entity.pdbx_description
1 polymer ?
#
loop_
_entity_poly.entity_id
_entity_poly.type
_entity_poly.pdbx_seq_one_letter_code
_entity_poly.pdbx_strand_id
1 'polypeptide(L)'
;MIHDVHIVSLIIYASPEYFNEVIDKATKLPQAECHSNKGDYKFVLVFEAESEFALSNQVSEINSWQGVLSTQLCYHHCEPYESLEEEIEHATQTA
;
A
#
# COMPACT_ATOMS: atom_id res chain seq x y z
N MET A 1 16.14 -20.42 0.22
CA MET A 1 16.17 -19.04 -0.26
C MET A 1 15.27 -18.19 0.62
N ILE A 2 15.79 -17.09 1.11
CA ILE A 2 15.05 -16.20 1.97
C ILE A 2 14.26 -15.23 1.09
N HIS A 3 12.95 -15.18 1.35
CA HIS A 3 12.08 -14.22 0.68
C HIS A 3 11.98 -12.97 1.54
N ASP A 4 12.29 -11.84 0.93
CA ASP A 4 12.07 -10.56 1.59
C ASP A 4 10.65 -10.12 1.32
N VAL A 5 10.06 -9.46 2.32
CA VAL A 5 8.73 -8.88 2.18
C VAL A 5 8.87 -7.39 2.38
N HIS A 6 8.40 -6.63 1.41
CA HIS A 6 8.36 -5.17 1.49
C HIS A 6 6.93 -4.77 1.85
N ILE A 7 6.77 -4.15 3.00
CA ILE A 7 5.48 -3.63 3.44
C ILE A 7 5.49 -2.14 3.17
N VAL A 8 4.47 -1.69 2.47
CA VAL A 8 4.42 -0.32 1.97
C VAL A 8 3.12 0.34 2.38
N SER A 9 3.21 1.56 2.86
CA SER A 9 2.06 2.41 3.13
C SER A 9 2.14 3.61 2.19
N LEU A 10 1.14 3.75 1.34
CA LEU A 10 1.12 4.74 0.28
C LEU A 10 -0.12 5.60 0.42
N ILE A 11 0.05 6.91 0.42
CA ILE A 11 -1.11 7.81 0.36
C ILE A 11 -1.41 8.09 -1.11
N ILE A 12 -2.65 7.87 -1.50
CA ILE A 12 -3.10 8.12 -2.86
C ILE A 12 -4.06 9.30 -2.85
N TYR A 13 -3.75 10.32 -3.64
CA TYR A 13 -4.60 11.48 -3.83
C TYR A 13 -5.35 11.33 -5.12
N ALA A 14 -6.68 11.39 -5.05
CA ALA A 14 -7.52 11.15 -6.22
C ALA A 14 -8.42 12.34 -6.49
N SER A 15 -8.76 12.51 -7.76
CA SER A 15 -9.75 13.50 -8.18
C SER A 15 -11.11 13.14 -7.59
N PRO A 16 -11.91 14.12 -7.13
CA PRO A 16 -13.24 13.83 -6.58
C PRO A 16 -14.11 13.01 -7.53
N GLU A 17 -14.00 13.27 -8.83
CA GLU A 17 -14.81 12.57 -9.84
C GLU A 17 -14.51 11.07 -9.90
N TYR A 18 -13.25 10.70 -9.64
CA TYR A 18 -12.79 9.33 -9.80
C TYR A 18 -12.45 8.64 -8.48
N PHE A 19 -12.69 9.31 -7.36
CA PHE A 19 -12.28 8.81 -6.05
C PHE A 19 -12.80 7.40 -5.78
N ASN A 20 -14.09 7.18 -6.00
CA ASN A 20 -14.70 5.87 -5.76
C ASN A 20 -14.15 4.80 -6.70
N GLU A 21 -13.90 5.15 -7.96
CA GLU A 21 -13.32 4.21 -8.92
C GLU A 21 -11.90 3.83 -8.55
N VAL A 22 -11.11 4.81 -8.10
CA VAL A 22 -9.73 4.56 -7.69
C VAL A 22 -9.69 3.65 -6.47
N ILE A 23 -10.53 3.91 -5.48
CA ILE A 23 -10.61 3.05 -4.29
C ILE A 23 -11.03 1.63 -4.70
N ASP A 24 -12.01 1.51 -5.58
CA ASP A 24 -12.47 0.20 -6.04
C ASP A 24 -11.35 -0.60 -6.70
N LYS A 25 -10.56 0.05 -7.54
CA LYS A 25 -9.40 -0.59 -8.15
C LYS A 25 -8.37 -1.00 -7.10
N ALA A 26 -8.11 -0.12 -6.13
CA ALA A 26 -7.12 -0.39 -5.10
C ALA A 26 -7.52 -1.57 -4.22
N THR A 27 -8.81 -1.69 -3.90
CA THR A 27 -9.29 -2.79 -3.07
C THR A 27 -9.19 -4.15 -3.76
N LYS A 28 -9.08 -4.16 -5.07
CA LYS A 28 -8.95 -5.40 -5.84
C LYS A 28 -7.51 -5.89 -5.96
N LEU A 29 -6.55 -5.08 -5.53
CA LEU A 29 -5.16 -5.51 -5.55
C LEU A 29 -4.94 -6.62 -4.54
N PRO A 30 -4.15 -7.65 -4.90
CA PRO A 30 -3.87 -8.75 -3.97
C PRO A 30 -3.02 -8.25 -2.80
N GLN A 31 -3.28 -8.77 -1.62
CA GLN A 31 -2.51 -8.47 -0.41
C GLN A 31 -2.46 -6.98 -0.09
N ALA A 32 -3.56 -6.28 -0.34
CA ALA A 32 -3.63 -4.84 -0.10
C ALA A 32 -4.84 -4.50 0.76
N GLU A 33 -4.68 -3.47 1.59
CA GLU A 33 -5.76 -2.91 2.39
C GLU A 33 -5.90 -1.43 2.12
N CYS A 34 -7.13 -0.97 1.98
CA CYS A 34 -7.43 0.44 1.81
C CYS A 34 -8.04 1.02 3.07
N HIS A 35 -7.55 2.18 3.48
CA HIS A 35 -8.10 2.92 4.59
C HIS A 35 -8.43 4.31 4.09
N SER A 36 -9.70 4.64 3.97
CA SER A 36 -10.10 5.93 3.44
C SER A 36 -10.72 6.81 4.50
N ASN A 37 -10.48 8.10 4.35
CA ASN A 37 -11.14 9.13 5.10
C ASN A 37 -11.95 9.95 4.09
N LYS A 38 -13.25 9.88 4.19
CA LYS A 38 -14.16 10.35 3.14
C LYS A 38 -14.11 11.86 2.85
N GLY A 39 -13.49 12.65 3.71
CA GLY A 39 -13.52 14.10 3.55
C GLY A 39 -12.49 14.69 2.62
N ASP A 40 -11.38 14.00 2.35
CA ASP A 40 -10.19 14.62 1.77
C ASP A 40 -9.81 14.11 0.39
N TYR A 41 -10.58 13.22 -0.20
CA TYR A 41 -10.28 12.61 -1.49
C TYR A 41 -8.88 12.00 -1.56
N LYS A 42 -8.48 11.42 -0.43
CA LYS A 42 -7.23 10.66 -0.33
C LYS A 42 -7.47 9.42 0.51
N PHE A 43 -6.65 8.42 0.30
CA PHE A 43 -6.75 7.21 1.11
C PHE A 43 -5.38 6.59 1.24
N VAL A 44 -5.22 5.75 2.24
CA VAL A 44 -3.98 5.02 2.48
C VAL A 44 -4.15 3.61 1.95
N LEU A 45 -3.17 3.18 1.15
CA LEU A 45 -3.09 1.81 0.66
C LEU A 45 -1.90 1.15 1.32
N VAL A 46 -2.15 0.04 2.03
CA VAL A 46 -1.09 -0.77 2.62
C VAL A 46 -1.00 -2.05 1.81
N PHE A 47 0.18 -2.36 1.30
CA PHE A 47 0.35 -3.57 0.50
C PHE A 47 1.73 -4.17 0.69
N GLU A 48 1.86 -5.42 0.27
CA GLU A 48 3.11 -6.16 0.32
C GLU A 48 3.67 -6.33 -1.08
N ALA A 49 4.98 -6.27 -1.20
CA ALA A 49 5.68 -6.51 -2.45
C ALA A 49 6.86 -7.46 -2.22
N GLU A 50 7.19 -8.26 -3.22
CA GLU A 50 8.26 -9.25 -3.11
C GLU A 50 9.64 -8.65 -3.28
N SER A 51 9.74 -7.48 -3.89
CA SER A 51 11.01 -6.84 -4.19
C SER A 51 10.80 -5.34 -4.36
N GLU A 52 11.91 -4.59 -4.34
CA GLU A 52 11.84 -3.16 -4.66
C GLU A 52 11.37 -2.92 -6.08
N PHE A 53 11.75 -3.81 -6.99
CA PHE A 53 11.30 -3.71 -8.37
C PHE A 53 9.79 -3.87 -8.48
N ALA A 54 9.23 -4.87 -7.78
CA ALA A 54 7.78 -5.08 -7.75
C ALA A 54 7.06 -3.89 -7.11
N LEU A 55 7.65 -3.32 -6.05
CA LEU A 55 7.13 -2.14 -5.40
C LEU A 55 7.09 -0.95 -6.36
N SER A 56 8.20 -0.67 -7.04
CA SER A 56 8.26 0.43 -8.01
C SER A 56 7.23 0.26 -9.12
N ASN A 57 7.10 -0.95 -9.64
CA ASN A 57 6.13 -1.23 -10.70
C ASN A 57 4.71 -1.00 -10.22
N GLN A 58 4.40 -1.41 -8.99
CA GLN A 58 3.07 -1.22 -8.43
C GLN A 58 2.75 0.26 -8.26
N VAL A 59 3.70 1.03 -7.73
CA VAL A 59 3.50 2.47 -7.56
C VAL A 59 3.33 3.16 -8.92
N SER A 60 4.13 2.78 -9.91
CA SER A 60 4.00 3.33 -11.27
C SER A 60 2.65 3.01 -11.87
N GLU A 61 2.16 1.80 -11.68
CA GLU A 61 0.86 1.41 -12.18
C GLU A 61 -0.24 2.25 -11.55
N ILE A 62 -0.19 2.42 -10.23
CA ILE A 62 -1.18 3.22 -9.51
C ILE A 62 -1.16 4.66 -10.01
N ASN A 63 0.02 5.23 -10.21
CA ASN A 63 0.14 6.59 -10.72
C ASN A 63 -0.43 6.75 -12.13
N SER A 64 -0.54 5.67 -12.88
CA SER A 64 -1.10 5.70 -14.24
C SER A 64 -2.62 5.59 -14.28
N TRP A 65 -3.26 5.28 -13.16
CA TRP A 65 -4.71 5.12 -13.12
C TRP A 65 -5.40 6.46 -13.34
N GLN A 66 -6.48 6.42 -14.09
CA GLN A 66 -7.29 7.61 -14.30
C GLN A 66 -7.86 8.09 -12.96
N GLY A 67 -7.69 9.37 -12.69
CA GLY A 67 -8.18 9.97 -11.46
C GLY A 67 -7.17 10.03 -10.33
N VAL A 68 -6.03 9.34 -10.44
CA VAL A 68 -4.96 9.47 -9.47
C VAL A 68 -4.18 10.74 -9.77
N LEU A 69 -4.17 11.67 -8.81
CA LEU A 69 -3.46 12.94 -8.96
C LEU A 69 -2.01 12.80 -8.56
N SER A 70 -1.76 12.10 -7.46
CA SER A 70 -0.40 11.86 -6.99
C SER A 70 -0.42 10.76 -5.94
N THR A 71 0.76 10.22 -5.66
CA THR A 71 0.96 9.26 -4.59
C THR A 71 2.13 9.71 -3.73
N GLN A 72 2.09 9.34 -2.46
CA GLN A 72 3.17 9.65 -1.53
C GLN A 72 3.48 8.43 -0.70
N LEU A 73 4.73 8.00 -0.73
CA LEU A 73 5.19 6.89 0.08
C LEU A 73 5.35 7.36 1.53
N CYS A 74 4.61 6.77 2.45
CA CYS A 74 4.67 7.13 3.86
C CYS A 74 5.53 6.17 4.66
N TYR A 75 5.52 4.92 4.30
CA TYR A 75 6.23 3.89 5.06
C TYR A 75 6.66 2.79 4.11
N HIS A 76 7.89 2.35 4.30
CA HIS A 76 8.43 1.21 3.57
C HIS A 76 9.31 0.42 4.52
N HIS A 77 8.95 -0.82 4.74
CA HIS A 77 9.69 -1.71 5.62
C HIS A 77 10.00 -3.00 4.87
N CYS A 78 11.23 -3.42 4.94
CA CYS A 78 11.67 -4.65 4.28
C CYS A 78 12.22 -5.61 5.33
N GLU A 79 11.67 -6.81 5.38
CA GLU A 79 12.13 -7.84 6.29
C GLU A 79 12.05 -9.22 5.66
N PRO A 80 12.88 -10.17 6.13
CA PRO A 80 12.65 -11.57 5.79
C PRO A 80 11.29 -12.01 6.30
N TYR A 81 10.61 -12.84 5.54
CA TYR A 81 9.27 -13.27 5.87
C TYR A 81 9.15 -13.85 7.29
N GLU A 82 10.16 -14.61 7.71
CA GLU A 82 10.17 -15.22 9.05
C GLU A 82 10.22 -14.17 10.15
N SER A 83 11.03 -13.11 9.96
CA SER A 83 11.12 -12.03 10.94
C SER A 83 9.85 -11.23 11.03
N LEU A 84 9.12 -11.12 9.93
CA LEU A 84 7.86 -10.40 9.88
C LEU A 84 6.83 -11.03 10.82
N GLU A 85 6.74 -12.36 10.85
CA GLU A 85 5.81 -13.03 11.75
C GLU A 85 6.13 -12.76 13.21
N GLU A 86 7.41 -12.75 13.57
CA GLU A 86 7.83 -12.43 14.92
C GLU A 86 7.48 -11.00 15.29
N GLU A 87 7.65 -10.06 14.38
CA GLU A 87 7.32 -8.66 14.65
C GLU A 87 5.83 -8.45 14.87
N ILE A 88 5.01 -9.13 14.11
CA ILE A 88 3.56 -9.03 14.28
C ILE A 88 3.15 -9.50 15.68
N GLU A 89 3.69 -10.63 16.13
CA GLU A 89 3.42 -11.13 17.47
C GLU A 89 3.91 -10.16 18.54
N HIS A 90 5.09 -9.62 18.34
CA HIS A 90 5.69 -8.68 19.29
C HIS A 90 4.89 -7.38 19.39
N ALA A 91 4.46 -6.85 18.25
CA ALA A 91 3.66 -5.65 18.22
C ALA A 91 2.32 -5.84 18.92
N THR A 92 1.73 -7.01 18.81
CA THR A 92 0.49 -7.34 19.49
C THR A 92 0.67 -7.35 21.00
N GLN A 93 1.82 -7.78 21.48
CA GLN A 93 2.12 -7.84 22.92
C GLN A 93 2.36 -6.47 23.51
N THR A 94 2.84 -5.52 22.74
CA THR A 94 3.17 -4.18 23.23
C THR A 94 2.03 -3.18 23.10
N ALA A 95 0.96 -3.55 22.45
CA ALA A 95 -0.18 -2.66 22.23
C ALA A 95 -1.04 -2.44 23.46
#